data_1e478e3dd9a7bee6317eb62696b458a7
#
_entry.id   1e478e3dd9a7bee6317eb62696b458a7
#
_cell.length_a   1.000
_cell.length_b   1.000
_cell.length_c   1.000
_cell.angle_alpha   90.00
_cell.angle_beta   90.00
_cell.angle_gamma   90.00
#
_symmetry.space_group_name_H-M   'P 1'
#
loop_
_entity.id
_entity.type
_entity.pdbx_description
1 polymer ?
#
loop_
_entity_poly.entity_id
_entity_poly.type
_entity_poly.pdbx_seq_one_letter_code
_entity_poly.pdbx_strand_id
1 'polypeptide(L)'
;MSINRRDAMLMAGAAALLAGETFAAEQPMKPLKVLILGGTGISGPHLVRELRNAGHQLTLLNRGKRAPGMFKDIETLIGDRNGPLDVLAGRDWDVVVDNSGYFPRQVTRSTTILKDHTQHYIYVSSISAYADLTPPGIDEDYQLAQLQDPDATEITSDNYGGLKAACEKIVEQTFGERQAVIRPSYIVGPGDSSDRFTYWPVRVARGGEMLAPGAPSDPVQFIDVRDMADFMRACVERRIKGRYNLCNPPGAVTIGELLDASKRISKSNASFIWATQSFLEQNKLLESGEIPIWAPTSGKDAGATLVSSARAVAQGLRFRDLDTTIKDTLAWHQQRPADERAKLKAGLTAERETELLKQLKSGA
;
A
#
# COMPACT_ATOMS: atom_id res chain seq x y z
N MET A 1 -36.88 50.06 -32.19
CA MET A 1 -36.17 48.88 -32.74
C MET A 1 -37.04 47.69 -32.52
N SER A 2 -37.67 47.14 -33.59
CA SER A 2 -38.55 45.99 -33.52
C SER A 2 -37.72 44.71 -33.62
N ILE A 3 -37.76 43.88 -32.63
CA ILE A 3 -37.12 42.55 -32.62
C ILE A 3 -37.88 41.66 -33.61
N ASN A 4 -37.18 41.13 -34.59
CA ASN A 4 -37.73 40.27 -35.62
C ASN A 4 -38.06 38.88 -35.07
N ARG A 5 -39.19 38.27 -35.49
CA ARG A 5 -39.66 36.93 -35.04
C ARG A 5 -38.62 35.82 -35.21
N ARG A 6 -37.63 36.01 -36.09
CA ARG A 6 -36.55 35.06 -36.31
C ARG A 6 -35.52 35.05 -35.14
N ASP A 7 -35.26 36.22 -34.56
CA ASP A 7 -34.30 36.36 -33.45
C ASP A 7 -34.89 35.82 -32.13
N ALA A 8 -36.23 35.92 -31.99
CA ALA A 8 -36.92 35.36 -30.86
C ALA A 8 -36.95 33.82 -30.87
N MET A 9 -36.95 33.18 -32.06
CA MET A 9 -36.87 31.70 -32.19
C MET A 9 -35.44 31.16 -31.96
N LEU A 10 -34.40 31.92 -32.28
CA LEU A 10 -32.99 31.53 -31.99
C LEU A 10 -32.63 31.64 -30.51
N MET A 11 -33.23 32.56 -29.77
CA MET A 11 -33.03 32.70 -28.34
C MET A 11 -33.79 31.64 -27.53
N ALA A 12 -34.93 31.14 -28.03
CA ALA A 12 -35.68 30.05 -27.38
C ALA A 12 -35.00 28.68 -27.58
N GLY A 13 -34.24 28.49 -28.68
CA GLY A 13 -33.49 27.26 -28.92
C GLY A 13 -32.21 27.11 -28.09
N ALA A 14 -31.59 28.22 -27.68
CA ALA A 14 -30.38 28.19 -26.87
C ALA A 14 -30.62 27.97 -25.35
N ALA A 15 -31.82 28.29 -24.89
CA ALA A 15 -32.22 28.06 -23.50
C ALA A 15 -32.64 26.63 -23.17
N ALA A 16 -32.97 25.81 -24.20
CA ALA A 16 -33.41 24.43 -24.03
C ALA A 16 -32.25 23.41 -23.99
N LEU A 17 -31.02 23.82 -24.29
CA LEU A 17 -29.83 22.95 -24.25
C LEU A 17 -29.01 23.04 -22.91
N LEU A 18 -29.47 23.85 -21.97
CA LEU A 18 -28.84 23.98 -20.63
C LEU A 18 -29.72 23.36 -19.50
N ALA A 19 -30.79 22.67 -19.86
CA ALA A 19 -31.65 22.00 -18.87
C ALA A 19 -31.38 20.49 -18.90
N GLY A 20 -30.55 20.03 -17.96
CA GLY A 20 -30.70 18.67 -17.45
C GLY A 20 -29.60 17.66 -17.76
N GLU A 21 -28.36 17.94 -17.44
CA GLU A 21 -27.59 16.88 -16.77
C GLU A 21 -28.05 16.87 -15.29
N THR A 22 -29.20 16.26 -15.06
CA THR A 22 -29.51 15.76 -13.72
C THR A 22 -28.45 14.73 -13.43
N PHE A 23 -27.47 15.07 -12.57
CA PHE A 23 -26.68 14.07 -11.89
C PHE A 23 -27.70 13.09 -11.29
N ALA A 24 -27.82 11.93 -11.92
CA ALA A 24 -28.57 10.83 -11.34
C ALA A 24 -27.92 10.63 -9.96
N ALA A 25 -28.68 10.92 -8.90
CA ALA A 25 -28.22 10.63 -7.55
C ALA A 25 -27.82 9.14 -7.55
N GLU A 26 -26.54 8.84 -7.31
CA GLU A 26 -26.07 7.47 -7.20
C GLU A 26 -27.01 6.76 -6.23
N GLN A 27 -27.69 5.74 -6.73
CA GLN A 27 -28.58 4.97 -5.85
C GLN A 27 -27.70 4.40 -4.73
N PRO A 28 -28.13 4.49 -3.46
CA PRO A 28 -27.34 3.98 -2.35
C PRO A 28 -27.01 2.51 -2.63
N MET A 29 -25.73 2.20 -2.68
CA MET A 29 -25.24 0.86 -2.98
C MET A 29 -25.81 -0.12 -1.96
N LYS A 30 -26.32 -1.26 -2.41
CA LYS A 30 -26.83 -2.30 -1.52
C LYS A 30 -25.67 -2.79 -0.64
N PRO A 31 -25.85 -2.86 0.69
CA PRO A 31 -24.86 -3.41 1.59
C PRO A 31 -24.39 -4.80 1.16
N LEU A 32 -23.07 -4.98 1.00
CA LEU A 32 -22.46 -6.27 0.69
C LEU A 32 -22.03 -6.97 1.97
N LYS A 33 -22.06 -8.31 1.95
CA LYS A 33 -21.46 -9.15 2.97
C LYS A 33 -19.98 -9.37 2.63
N VAL A 34 -19.07 -8.82 3.44
CA VAL A 34 -17.63 -8.85 3.16
C VAL A 34 -16.90 -9.59 4.27
N LEU A 35 -16.19 -10.67 3.90
CA LEU A 35 -15.25 -11.35 4.79
C LEU A 35 -13.85 -10.76 4.60
N ILE A 36 -13.19 -10.40 5.70
CA ILE A 36 -11.81 -9.94 5.70
C ILE A 36 -10.95 -10.95 6.45
N LEU A 37 -10.07 -11.66 5.73
CA LEU A 37 -9.07 -12.55 6.30
C LEU A 37 -7.89 -11.70 6.81
N GLY A 38 -7.85 -11.42 8.11
CA GLY A 38 -6.96 -10.46 8.76
C GLY A 38 -7.74 -9.29 9.37
N GLY A 39 -7.51 -8.05 8.91
CA GLY A 39 -8.24 -6.86 9.35
C GLY A 39 -7.60 -6.09 10.51
N THR A 40 -6.57 -6.62 11.17
CA THR A 40 -5.85 -5.95 12.28
C THR A 40 -4.36 -5.68 11.97
N GLY A 41 -3.93 -5.92 10.73
CA GLY A 41 -2.60 -5.56 10.22
C GLY A 41 -2.52 -4.09 9.81
N ILE A 42 -1.48 -3.71 9.04
CA ILE A 42 -1.25 -2.31 8.66
C ILE A 42 -2.41 -1.73 7.82
N SER A 43 -2.82 -2.41 6.76
CA SER A 43 -3.89 -1.98 5.86
C SER A 43 -5.30 -2.33 6.37
N GLY A 44 -5.41 -3.36 7.19
CA GLY A 44 -6.69 -3.88 7.67
C GLY A 44 -7.57 -2.86 8.36
N PRO A 45 -7.09 -2.13 9.38
CA PRO A 45 -7.92 -1.18 10.12
C PRO A 45 -8.46 -0.04 9.25
N HIS A 46 -7.71 0.40 8.24
CA HIS A 46 -8.18 1.43 7.31
C HIS A 46 -9.28 0.88 6.40
N LEU A 47 -9.05 -0.27 5.79
CA LEU A 47 -10.06 -0.94 4.95
C LEU A 47 -11.35 -1.25 5.72
N VAL A 48 -11.23 -1.79 6.94
CA VAL A 48 -12.39 -2.08 7.79
C VAL A 48 -13.22 -0.82 8.06
N ARG A 49 -12.57 0.30 8.38
CA ARG A 49 -13.27 1.57 8.61
C ARG A 49 -13.96 2.07 7.34
N GLU A 50 -13.28 2.04 6.19
CA GLU A 50 -13.85 2.46 4.91
C GLU A 50 -15.08 1.64 4.53
N LEU A 51 -15.01 0.31 4.59
CA LEU A 51 -16.13 -0.56 4.26
C LEU A 51 -17.28 -0.44 5.27
N ARG A 52 -16.98 -0.28 6.57
CA ARG A 52 -17.98 -0.06 7.60
C ARG A 52 -18.71 1.28 7.38
N ASN A 53 -17.97 2.35 7.10
CA ASN A 53 -18.52 3.68 6.84
C ASN A 53 -19.39 3.70 5.56
N ALA A 54 -19.06 2.86 4.58
CA ALA A 54 -19.88 2.64 3.39
C ALA A 54 -21.14 1.78 3.65
N GLY A 55 -21.34 1.28 4.88
CA GLY A 55 -22.53 0.54 5.27
C GLY A 55 -22.51 -0.96 4.95
N HIS A 56 -21.35 -1.53 4.61
CA HIS A 56 -21.23 -2.97 4.35
C HIS A 56 -21.30 -3.81 5.62
N GLN A 57 -21.77 -5.05 5.49
CA GLN A 57 -21.79 -6.04 6.57
C GLN A 57 -20.44 -6.78 6.60
N LEU A 58 -19.66 -6.56 7.66
CA LEU A 58 -18.32 -7.08 7.77
C LEU A 58 -18.23 -8.28 8.71
N THR A 59 -17.43 -9.26 8.32
CA THR A 59 -16.98 -10.36 9.18
C THR A 59 -15.46 -10.39 9.09
N LEU A 60 -14.76 -10.43 10.23
CA LEU A 60 -13.32 -10.57 10.29
C LEU A 60 -12.95 -12.01 10.64
N LEU A 61 -11.92 -12.57 10.00
CA LEU A 61 -11.27 -13.78 10.47
C LEU A 61 -9.87 -13.44 10.96
N ASN A 62 -9.57 -13.69 12.21
CA ASN A 62 -8.23 -13.50 12.76
C ASN A 62 -7.98 -14.43 13.97
N ARG A 63 -6.72 -14.45 14.45
CA ARG A 63 -6.31 -15.31 15.57
C ARG A 63 -6.68 -14.77 16.95
N GLY A 64 -7.32 -13.62 17.05
CA GLY A 64 -7.63 -12.95 18.32
C GLY A 64 -6.43 -12.41 19.11
N LYS A 65 -5.19 -12.50 18.58
CA LYS A 65 -3.95 -12.18 19.30
C LYS A 65 -3.52 -10.72 19.12
N ARG A 66 -3.73 -10.15 17.92
CA ARG A 66 -3.32 -8.77 17.61
C ARG A 66 -4.50 -7.84 17.79
N ALA A 67 -4.32 -6.79 18.60
CA ALA A 67 -5.33 -5.76 18.89
C ALA A 67 -6.72 -6.34 19.22
N PRO A 68 -6.84 -7.21 20.25
CA PRO A 68 -8.11 -7.81 20.63
C PRO A 68 -9.12 -6.72 20.96
N GLY A 69 -10.31 -6.80 20.36
CA GLY A 69 -11.40 -5.84 20.58
C GLY A 69 -11.26 -4.51 19.84
N MET A 70 -10.38 -4.39 18.84
CA MET A 70 -10.28 -3.18 18.01
C MET A 70 -11.60 -2.83 17.30
N PHE A 71 -12.39 -3.84 16.91
CA PHE A 71 -13.70 -3.70 16.25
C PHE A 71 -14.75 -4.54 16.96
N LYS A 72 -15.19 -4.09 18.16
CA LYS A 72 -16.16 -4.83 19.00
C LYS A 72 -17.55 -4.93 18.37
N ASP A 73 -17.86 -4.03 17.48
CA ASP A 73 -19.13 -3.92 16.75
C ASP A 73 -19.15 -4.76 15.46
N ILE A 74 -18.04 -5.43 15.11
CA ILE A 74 -17.92 -6.27 13.92
C ILE A 74 -17.75 -7.73 14.33
N GLU A 75 -18.54 -8.62 13.71
CA GLU A 75 -18.38 -10.06 13.92
C GLU A 75 -16.95 -10.49 13.66
N THR A 76 -16.35 -11.17 14.63
CA THR A 76 -14.99 -11.69 14.51
C THR A 76 -14.99 -13.20 14.73
N LEU A 77 -14.66 -13.94 13.69
CA LEU A 77 -14.41 -15.37 13.73
C LEU A 77 -12.96 -15.61 14.16
N ILE A 78 -12.79 -16.46 15.18
CA ILE A 78 -11.45 -16.83 15.63
C ILE A 78 -11.01 -18.09 14.88
N GLY A 79 -9.91 -17.97 14.15
CA GLY A 79 -9.34 -19.07 13.39
C GLY A 79 -7.87 -18.81 13.02
N ASP A 80 -7.10 -19.89 12.92
CA ASP A 80 -5.71 -19.85 12.45
C ASP A 80 -5.62 -20.48 11.06
N ARG A 81 -5.07 -19.75 10.09
CA ARG A 81 -4.89 -20.24 8.72
C ARG A 81 -3.90 -21.39 8.59
N ASN A 82 -3.12 -21.67 9.63
CA ASN A 82 -2.29 -22.89 9.71
C ASN A 82 -3.06 -24.10 10.23
N GLY A 83 -4.26 -23.90 10.80
CA GLY A 83 -5.16 -24.91 11.31
C GLY A 83 -6.47 -25.04 10.51
N PRO A 84 -7.45 -25.79 11.01
CA PRO A 84 -8.77 -25.87 10.40
C PRO A 84 -9.49 -24.53 10.42
N LEU A 85 -10.29 -24.29 9.37
CA LEU A 85 -11.08 -23.07 9.19
C LEU A 85 -12.59 -23.38 9.14
N ASP A 86 -13.03 -24.34 9.94
CA ASP A 86 -14.43 -24.81 9.97
C ASP A 86 -15.41 -23.68 10.32
N VAL A 87 -14.93 -22.64 10.98
CA VAL A 87 -15.70 -21.43 11.28
C VAL A 87 -16.18 -20.68 10.02
N LEU A 88 -15.61 -20.99 8.84
CA LEU A 88 -16.02 -20.44 7.55
C LEU A 88 -17.01 -21.34 6.81
N ALA A 89 -17.17 -22.61 7.21
CA ALA A 89 -17.97 -23.56 6.49
C ALA A 89 -19.47 -23.19 6.50
N GLY A 90 -20.13 -23.36 5.33
CA GLY A 90 -21.57 -23.11 5.19
C GLY A 90 -21.98 -21.65 5.28
N ARG A 91 -21.05 -20.70 5.12
CA ARG A 91 -21.31 -19.28 5.15
C ARG A 91 -20.98 -18.64 3.80
N ASP A 92 -21.82 -17.76 3.34
CA ASP A 92 -21.69 -17.06 2.05
C ASP A 92 -21.35 -15.59 2.22
N TRP A 93 -20.45 -15.11 1.38
CA TRP A 93 -20.06 -13.70 1.28
C TRP A 93 -20.15 -13.20 -0.17
N ASP A 94 -20.50 -11.93 -0.34
CA ASP A 94 -20.43 -11.28 -1.65
C ASP A 94 -18.97 -11.11 -2.08
N VAL A 95 -18.11 -10.70 -1.15
CA VAL A 95 -16.68 -10.47 -1.40
C VAL A 95 -15.84 -10.98 -0.24
N VAL A 96 -14.71 -11.59 -0.57
CA VAL A 96 -13.64 -11.93 0.39
C VAL A 96 -12.42 -11.07 0.10
N VAL A 97 -11.86 -10.45 1.14
CA VAL A 97 -10.58 -9.74 1.08
C VAL A 97 -9.54 -10.51 1.88
N ASP A 98 -8.56 -11.08 1.20
CA ASP A 98 -7.44 -11.78 1.84
C ASP A 98 -6.24 -10.83 2.05
N ASN A 99 -6.18 -10.27 3.24
CA ASN A 99 -5.16 -9.31 3.67
C ASN A 99 -4.03 -9.97 4.49
N SER A 100 -4.04 -11.30 4.63
CA SER A 100 -3.12 -12.04 5.50
C SER A 100 -2.62 -13.37 4.94
N GLY A 101 -2.73 -13.58 3.62
CA GLY A 101 -2.20 -14.75 2.93
C GLY A 101 -0.70 -14.60 2.65
N TYR A 102 0.14 -15.33 3.39
CA TYR A 102 1.59 -15.30 3.21
C TYR A 102 2.16 -16.61 2.67
N PHE A 103 1.52 -17.73 2.95
CA PHE A 103 1.99 -19.04 2.52
C PHE A 103 0.98 -19.73 1.61
N PRO A 104 1.43 -20.45 0.56
CA PRO A 104 0.56 -21.18 -0.35
C PRO A 104 -0.43 -22.09 0.38
N ARG A 105 0.01 -22.85 1.39
CA ARG A 105 -0.85 -23.72 2.19
C ARG A 105 -2.00 -22.98 2.90
N GLN A 106 -1.77 -21.76 3.35
CA GLN A 106 -2.81 -20.93 4.01
C GLN A 106 -3.85 -20.46 2.99
N VAL A 107 -3.37 -20.00 1.82
CA VAL A 107 -4.25 -19.52 0.74
C VAL A 107 -5.03 -20.67 0.15
N THR A 108 -4.40 -21.82 -0.14
CA THR A 108 -5.09 -23.03 -0.63
C THR A 108 -6.23 -23.42 0.32
N ARG A 109 -5.96 -23.49 1.63
CA ARG A 109 -6.98 -23.88 2.61
C ARG A 109 -8.19 -22.94 2.61
N SER A 110 -7.97 -21.63 2.63
CA SER A 110 -9.07 -20.66 2.62
C SER A 110 -9.80 -20.65 1.27
N THR A 111 -9.08 -20.69 0.15
CA THR A 111 -9.72 -20.69 -1.18
C THR A 111 -10.52 -21.95 -1.45
N THR A 112 -10.09 -23.12 -0.99
CA THR A 112 -10.84 -24.37 -1.10
C THR A 112 -12.20 -24.28 -0.41
N ILE A 113 -12.27 -23.69 0.79
CA ILE A 113 -13.53 -23.51 1.51
C ILE A 113 -14.41 -22.45 0.85
N LEU A 114 -13.80 -21.34 0.36
CA LEU A 114 -14.51 -20.15 -0.06
C LEU A 114 -14.88 -20.14 -1.56
N LYS A 115 -14.35 -21.04 -2.39
CA LYS A 115 -14.51 -21.01 -3.85
C LYS A 115 -15.96 -20.97 -4.33
N ASP A 116 -16.84 -21.70 -3.66
CA ASP A 116 -18.26 -21.82 -3.99
C ASP A 116 -19.14 -20.90 -3.10
N HIS A 117 -18.52 -20.21 -2.13
CA HIS A 117 -19.14 -19.39 -1.12
C HIS A 117 -18.81 -17.90 -1.22
N THR A 118 -18.16 -17.47 -2.32
CA THR A 118 -17.94 -16.04 -2.60
C THR A 118 -18.06 -15.73 -4.08
N GLN A 119 -18.56 -14.53 -4.37
CA GLN A 119 -18.72 -14.05 -5.74
C GLN A 119 -17.48 -13.34 -6.25
N HIS A 120 -16.64 -12.80 -5.36
CA HIS A 120 -15.40 -12.10 -5.72
C HIS A 120 -14.34 -12.23 -4.62
N TYR A 121 -13.08 -12.42 -5.03
CA TYR A 121 -11.95 -12.61 -4.10
C TYR A 121 -10.86 -11.58 -4.37
N ILE A 122 -10.48 -10.81 -3.37
CA ILE A 122 -9.42 -9.80 -3.47
C ILE A 122 -8.24 -10.29 -2.64
N TYR A 123 -7.10 -10.47 -3.28
CA TYR A 123 -5.88 -10.92 -2.64
C TYR A 123 -4.85 -9.78 -2.55
N VAL A 124 -4.37 -9.50 -1.34
CA VAL A 124 -3.29 -8.53 -1.13
C VAL A 124 -1.94 -9.23 -1.24
N SER A 125 -1.26 -8.97 -2.34
CA SER A 125 0.08 -9.42 -2.69
C SER A 125 1.15 -8.35 -2.35
N SER A 126 2.16 -8.20 -3.21
CA SER A 126 3.23 -7.20 -3.14
C SER A 126 3.89 -7.05 -4.51
N ILE A 127 4.51 -5.90 -4.80
CA ILE A 127 5.42 -5.75 -5.94
C ILE A 127 6.63 -6.69 -5.83
N SER A 128 6.98 -7.14 -4.63
CA SER A 128 8.03 -8.16 -4.43
C SER A 128 7.70 -9.51 -5.09
N ALA A 129 6.46 -9.73 -5.55
CA ALA A 129 6.08 -10.92 -6.30
C ALA A 129 6.71 -10.99 -7.71
N TYR A 130 7.26 -9.91 -8.23
CA TYR A 130 7.98 -9.91 -9.51
C TYR A 130 9.31 -10.67 -9.40
N ALA A 131 9.73 -11.25 -10.52
CA ALA A 131 10.96 -12.07 -10.60
C ALA A 131 12.21 -11.28 -10.24
N ASP A 132 12.24 -10.03 -10.64
CA ASP A 132 13.24 -9.02 -10.28
C ASP A 132 12.63 -7.61 -10.41
N LEU A 133 13.34 -6.62 -9.93
CA LEU A 133 12.95 -5.21 -10.01
C LEU A 133 14.00 -4.37 -10.75
N THR A 134 14.74 -4.99 -11.68
CA THR A 134 15.82 -4.32 -12.41
C THR A 134 15.33 -3.37 -13.51
N PRO A 135 14.39 -3.77 -14.41
CA PRO A 135 13.96 -2.85 -15.45
C PRO A 135 13.00 -1.79 -14.91
N PRO A 136 13.10 -0.55 -15.38
CA PRO A 136 12.10 0.48 -15.08
C PRO A 136 10.79 0.18 -15.81
N GLY A 137 9.68 0.64 -15.22
CA GLY A 137 8.37 0.56 -15.84
C GLY A 137 7.69 -0.81 -15.81
N ILE A 138 8.15 -1.71 -14.92
CA ILE A 138 7.49 -3.00 -14.67
C ILE A 138 5.99 -2.76 -14.47
N ASP A 139 5.17 -3.46 -15.23
CA ASP A 139 3.71 -3.47 -15.10
C ASP A 139 3.20 -4.83 -14.58
N GLU A 140 1.89 -4.98 -14.52
CA GLU A 140 1.24 -6.16 -13.93
C GLU A 140 1.39 -7.44 -14.76
N ASP A 141 1.88 -7.35 -15.98
CA ASP A 141 2.11 -8.50 -16.87
C ASP A 141 3.57 -8.99 -16.84
N TYR A 142 4.43 -8.28 -16.10
CA TYR A 142 5.83 -8.72 -15.91
C TYR A 142 5.89 -10.07 -15.17
N GLN A 143 6.94 -10.84 -15.45
CA GLN A 143 7.14 -12.18 -14.89
C GLN A 143 7.21 -12.18 -13.37
N LEU A 144 6.66 -13.23 -12.77
CA LEU A 144 6.64 -13.42 -11.32
C LEU A 144 7.83 -14.28 -10.84
N ALA A 145 8.22 -14.04 -9.60
CA ALA A 145 9.20 -14.84 -8.90
C ALA A 145 8.72 -16.30 -8.75
N GLN A 146 9.66 -17.22 -8.82
CA GLN A 146 9.42 -18.64 -8.59
C GLN A 146 9.73 -18.98 -7.13
N LEU A 147 8.81 -19.66 -6.47
CA LEU A 147 9.01 -20.19 -5.13
C LEU A 147 9.91 -21.42 -5.20
N GLN A 148 11.08 -21.35 -4.55
CA GLN A 148 12.05 -22.44 -4.56
C GLN A 148 11.67 -23.55 -3.58
N ASP A 149 11.15 -23.20 -2.39
CA ASP A 149 10.71 -24.13 -1.36
C ASP A 149 9.21 -23.97 -1.11
N PRO A 150 8.36 -24.87 -1.66
CA PRO A 150 6.92 -24.83 -1.44
C PRO A 150 6.50 -25.10 0.03
N ASP A 151 7.35 -25.77 0.80
CA ASP A 151 7.10 -26.15 2.19
C ASP A 151 7.64 -25.15 3.21
N ALA A 152 8.17 -24.00 2.75
CA ALA A 152 8.69 -22.94 3.60
C ALA A 152 7.72 -22.60 4.74
N THR A 153 8.24 -22.56 5.96
CA THR A 153 7.47 -22.23 7.17
C THR A 153 7.74 -20.84 7.71
N GLU A 154 8.82 -20.21 7.24
CA GLU A 154 9.25 -18.89 7.65
C GLU A 154 9.37 -17.97 6.43
N ILE A 155 9.18 -16.68 6.67
CA ILE A 155 9.34 -15.65 5.65
C ILE A 155 10.74 -15.06 5.80
N THR A 156 11.48 -15.07 4.70
CA THR A 156 12.79 -14.42 4.57
C THR A 156 12.74 -13.37 3.45
N SER A 157 13.75 -12.50 3.36
CA SER A 157 13.90 -11.59 2.22
C SER A 157 13.89 -12.34 0.88
N ASP A 158 14.52 -13.51 0.84
CA ASP A 158 14.76 -14.26 -0.40
C ASP A 158 13.52 -15.03 -0.89
N ASN A 159 12.66 -15.48 0.02
CA ASN A 159 11.49 -16.28 -0.36
C ASN A 159 10.18 -15.48 -0.40
N TYR A 160 10.13 -14.27 0.18
CA TYR A 160 8.88 -13.51 0.31
C TYR A 160 8.18 -13.27 -1.04
N GLY A 161 8.94 -12.87 -2.05
CA GLY A 161 8.42 -12.63 -3.40
C GLY A 161 7.83 -13.89 -4.02
N GLY A 162 8.57 -15.01 -3.97
CA GLY A 162 8.11 -16.32 -4.46
C GLY A 162 6.88 -16.83 -3.72
N LEU A 163 6.81 -16.65 -2.40
CA LEU A 163 5.63 -17.00 -1.60
C LEU A 163 4.38 -16.21 -2.04
N LYS A 164 4.53 -14.90 -2.27
CA LYS A 164 3.41 -14.05 -2.73
C LYS A 164 2.98 -14.44 -4.14
N ALA A 165 3.91 -14.66 -5.06
CA ALA A 165 3.64 -15.12 -6.43
C ALA A 165 2.90 -16.47 -6.46
N ALA A 166 3.33 -17.43 -5.64
CA ALA A 166 2.68 -18.73 -5.53
C ALA A 166 1.24 -18.61 -4.96
N CYS A 167 1.03 -17.72 -4.00
CA CYS A 167 -0.32 -17.42 -3.48
C CYS A 167 -1.23 -16.80 -4.55
N GLU A 168 -0.71 -15.85 -5.36
CA GLU A 168 -1.47 -15.27 -6.48
C GLU A 168 -1.95 -16.35 -7.46
N LYS A 169 -1.04 -17.26 -7.84
CA LYS A 169 -1.37 -18.36 -8.74
C LYS A 169 -2.50 -19.25 -8.22
N ILE A 170 -2.52 -19.53 -6.90
CA ILE A 170 -3.61 -20.30 -6.27
C ILE A 170 -4.94 -19.54 -6.37
N VAL A 171 -4.94 -18.24 -6.09
CA VAL A 171 -6.14 -17.39 -6.18
C VAL A 171 -6.67 -17.36 -7.62
N GLU A 172 -5.79 -17.14 -8.60
CA GLU A 172 -6.14 -17.11 -10.02
C GLU A 172 -6.71 -18.44 -10.51
N GLN A 173 -6.08 -19.56 -10.14
CA GLN A 173 -6.56 -20.90 -10.49
C GLN A 173 -7.91 -21.23 -9.86
N THR A 174 -8.18 -20.71 -8.65
CA THR A 174 -9.41 -21.01 -7.93
C THR A 174 -10.58 -20.14 -8.39
N PHE A 175 -10.35 -18.84 -8.61
CA PHE A 175 -11.43 -17.88 -8.85
C PHE A 175 -11.51 -17.39 -10.31
N GLY A 176 -10.48 -17.60 -11.13
CA GLY A 176 -10.46 -17.14 -12.54
C GLY A 176 -10.75 -15.65 -12.64
N GLU A 177 -11.79 -15.29 -13.42
CA GLU A 177 -12.23 -13.91 -13.61
C GLU A 177 -12.89 -13.26 -12.36
N ARG A 178 -13.13 -14.00 -11.28
CA ARG A 178 -13.78 -13.51 -10.08
C ARG A 178 -12.77 -13.05 -9.00
N GLN A 179 -11.63 -12.49 -9.42
CA GLN A 179 -10.61 -12.09 -8.48
C GLN A 179 -9.95 -10.76 -8.85
N ALA A 180 -9.36 -10.11 -7.83
CA ALA A 180 -8.38 -9.06 -7.98
C ALA A 180 -7.13 -9.36 -7.16
N VAL A 181 -5.97 -9.10 -7.73
CA VAL A 181 -4.68 -9.15 -7.03
C VAL A 181 -4.16 -7.72 -6.86
N ILE A 182 -3.87 -7.35 -5.62
CA ILE A 182 -3.37 -6.03 -5.25
C ILE A 182 -1.90 -6.17 -4.88
N ARG A 183 -1.01 -5.52 -5.61
CA ARG A 183 0.45 -5.52 -5.40
C ARG A 183 0.91 -4.15 -4.90
N PRO A 184 0.81 -3.86 -3.59
CA PRO A 184 1.34 -2.61 -3.06
C PRO A 184 2.88 -2.62 -3.06
N SER A 185 3.47 -1.43 -3.21
CA SER A 185 4.84 -1.13 -2.82
C SER A 185 4.91 -0.92 -1.29
N TYR A 186 5.79 -0.06 -0.80
CA TYR A 186 5.80 0.29 0.62
C TYR A 186 4.46 0.90 1.04
N ILE A 187 3.74 0.23 1.94
CA ILE A 187 2.50 0.78 2.54
C ILE A 187 2.92 1.71 3.66
N VAL A 188 2.53 2.99 3.56
CA VAL A 188 2.98 4.06 4.44
C VAL A 188 1.80 4.82 5.08
N GLY A 189 2.09 5.71 6.00
CA GLY A 189 1.07 6.54 6.65
C GLY A 189 0.71 6.08 8.06
N PRO A 190 -0.38 6.58 8.64
CA PRO A 190 -0.80 6.24 9.99
C PRO A 190 -1.04 4.74 10.17
N GLY A 191 -0.39 4.12 11.16
CA GLY A 191 -0.45 2.68 11.41
C GLY A 191 0.71 1.88 10.82
N ASP A 192 1.68 2.52 10.13
CA ASP A 192 2.89 1.87 9.65
C ASP A 192 3.76 1.38 10.83
N SER A 193 3.50 0.16 11.26
CA SER A 193 4.26 -0.48 12.33
C SER A 193 5.65 -0.98 11.92
N SER A 194 6.03 -0.80 10.65
CA SER A 194 7.38 -1.13 10.13
C SER A 194 8.37 0.01 10.31
N ASP A 195 7.88 1.23 10.50
CA ASP A 195 8.62 2.49 10.60
C ASP A 195 9.44 2.86 9.36
N ARG A 196 9.28 2.15 8.23
CA ARG A 196 10.13 2.38 7.05
C ARG A 196 9.95 3.77 6.43
N PHE A 197 8.71 4.26 6.35
CA PHE A 197 8.46 5.64 5.94
C PHE A 197 8.57 6.60 7.13
N THR A 198 8.04 6.20 8.28
CA THR A 198 8.01 6.99 9.51
C THR A 198 9.40 7.47 9.93
N TYR A 199 10.44 6.68 9.65
CA TYR A 199 11.84 7.03 9.91
C TYR A 199 12.21 8.40 9.33
N TRP A 200 11.89 8.67 8.06
CA TRP A 200 12.35 9.88 7.38
C TRP A 200 11.80 11.16 8.02
N PRO A 201 10.48 11.38 8.13
CA PRO A 201 9.97 12.60 8.76
C PRO A 201 10.34 12.71 10.24
N VAL A 202 10.44 11.60 10.98
CA VAL A 202 10.86 11.61 12.40
C VAL A 202 12.35 11.98 12.51
N ARG A 203 13.22 11.42 11.66
CA ARG A 203 14.63 11.76 11.65
C ARG A 203 14.86 13.23 11.27
N VAL A 204 14.18 13.69 10.22
CA VAL A 204 14.26 15.10 9.80
C VAL A 204 13.78 16.04 10.92
N ALA A 205 12.73 15.69 11.63
CA ALA A 205 12.19 16.50 12.73
C ALA A 205 13.18 16.68 13.89
N ARG A 206 14.14 15.77 14.10
CA ARG A 206 15.20 15.91 15.10
C ARG A 206 16.19 17.04 14.77
N GLY A 207 16.29 17.43 13.49
CA GLY A 207 17.22 18.47 13.04
C GLY A 207 18.68 18.00 12.97
N GLY A 208 19.57 18.99 12.80
CA GLY A 208 21.01 18.77 12.64
C GLY A 208 21.39 18.11 11.32
N GLU A 209 22.64 17.70 11.19
CA GLU A 209 23.12 16.97 10.03
C GLU A 209 22.58 15.56 10.01
N MET A 210 22.13 15.10 8.85
CA MET A 210 21.69 13.72 8.64
C MET A 210 22.17 13.16 7.32
N LEU A 211 22.35 11.84 7.30
CA LEU A 211 22.68 11.13 6.07
C LEU A 211 21.44 11.03 5.17
N ALA A 212 21.59 11.47 3.92
CA ALA A 212 20.61 11.30 2.87
C ALA A 212 21.14 10.36 1.78
N PRO A 213 20.37 9.37 1.29
CA PRO A 213 20.87 8.40 0.32
C PRO A 213 20.81 8.93 -1.10
N GLY A 214 21.78 8.54 -1.93
CA GLY A 214 21.80 8.78 -3.35
C GLY A 214 21.88 10.26 -3.74
N ALA A 215 20.98 10.68 -4.61
CA ALA A 215 20.82 12.05 -5.06
C ALA A 215 19.41 12.58 -4.76
N PRO A 216 19.23 13.91 -4.58
CA PRO A 216 17.91 14.50 -4.33
C PRO A 216 16.84 14.13 -5.37
N SER A 217 17.27 13.88 -6.61
CA SER A 217 16.41 13.52 -7.75
C SER A 217 16.02 12.04 -7.79
N ASP A 218 16.59 11.19 -6.93
CA ASP A 218 16.29 9.75 -6.97
C ASP A 218 14.82 9.50 -6.63
N PRO A 219 14.11 8.71 -7.44
CA PRO A 219 12.70 8.45 -7.23
C PRO A 219 12.47 7.56 -6.00
N VAL A 220 11.33 7.75 -5.33
CA VAL A 220 10.85 6.87 -4.28
C VAL A 220 9.41 6.45 -4.57
N GLN A 221 9.05 5.20 -4.26
CA GLN A 221 7.69 4.71 -4.45
C GLN A 221 7.10 4.13 -3.19
N PHE A 222 5.85 4.54 -2.92
CA PHE A 222 5.04 4.04 -1.80
C PHE A 222 3.55 4.22 -2.12
N ILE A 223 2.70 3.70 -1.27
CA ILE A 223 1.26 3.94 -1.26
C ILE A 223 0.81 4.32 0.15
N ASP A 224 0.10 5.44 0.29
CA ASP A 224 -0.55 5.75 1.56
C ASP A 224 -1.61 4.69 1.85
N VAL A 225 -1.62 4.18 3.06
CA VAL A 225 -2.51 3.10 3.49
C VAL A 225 -3.99 3.44 3.31
N ARG A 226 -4.34 4.72 3.33
CA ARG A 226 -5.71 5.21 3.13
C ARG A 226 -6.08 5.21 1.66
N ASP A 227 -5.15 5.59 0.75
CA ASP A 227 -5.38 5.51 -0.70
C ASP A 227 -5.51 4.05 -1.16
N MET A 228 -4.71 3.15 -0.56
CA MET A 228 -4.88 1.72 -0.73
C MET A 228 -6.25 1.25 -0.25
N ALA A 229 -6.71 1.69 0.92
CA ALA A 229 -8.00 1.31 1.47
C ALA A 229 -9.17 1.82 0.60
N ASP A 230 -9.09 3.06 0.11
CA ASP A 230 -10.06 3.65 -0.82
C ASP A 230 -10.16 2.86 -2.12
N PHE A 231 -9.02 2.50 -2.72
CA PHE A 231 -8.99 1.67 -3.93
C PHE A 231 -9.53 0.25 -3.67
N MET A 232 -9.16 -0.36 -2.55
CA MET A 232 -9.68 -1.67 -2.18
C MET A 232 -11.19 -1.65 -1.91
N ARG A 233 -11.73 -0.56 -1.32
CA ARG A 233 -13.18 -0.36 -1.21
C ARG A 233 -13.83 -0.33 -2.60
N ALA A 234 -13.28 0.42 -3.53
CA ALA A 234 -13.77 0.41 -4.93
C ALA A 234 -13.71 -0.99 -5.57
N CYS A 235 -12.65 -1.77 -5.29
CA CYS A 235 -12.56 -3.16 -5.74
C CYS A 235 -13.66 -4.04 -5.15
N VAL A 236 -14.03 -3.86 -3.88
CA VAL A 236 -15.15 -4.55 -3.24
C VAL A 236 -16.48 -4.15 -3.89
N GLU A 237 -16.75 -2.87 -3.96
CA GLU A 237 -18.04 -2.32 -4.41
C GLU A 237 -18.33 -2.59 -5.89
N ARG A 238 -17.31 -2.40 -6.73
CA ARG A 238 -17.41 -2.52 -8.20
C ARG A 238 -16.99 -3.89 -8.73
N ARG A 239 -16.52 -4.79 -7.86
CA ARG A 239 -15.94 -6.10 -8.23
C ARG A 239 -14.89 -5.97 -9.32
N ILE A 240 -13.96 -5.04 -9.13
CA ILE A 240 -12.85 -4.79 -10.05
C ILE A 240 -12.00 -6.04 -10.16
N LYS A 241 -11.71 -6.49 -11.39
CA LYS A 241 -11.02 -7.75 -11.69
C LYS A 241 -9.62 -7.47 -12.22
N GLY A 242 -8.71 -8.42 -12.01
CA GLY A 242 -7.36 -8.36 -12.59
C GLY A 242 -6.27 -8.08 -11.56
N ARG A 243 -5.13 -7.58 -12.01
CA ARG A 243 -3.94 -7.31 -11.18
C ARG A 243 -3.64 -5.83 -11.18
N TYR A 244 -3.20 -5.29 -10.03
CA TYR A 244 -3.00 -3.86 -9.84
C TYR A 244 -1.80 -3.57 -8.96
N ASN A 245 -0.83 -2.83 -9.50
CA ASN A 245 0.25 -2.25 -8.72
C ASN A 245 -0.25 -1.00 -7.99
N LEU A 246 -0.07 -0.96 -6.68
CA LEU A 246 -0.43 0.19 -5.86
C LEU A 246 0.84 0.88 -5.36
N CYS A 247 1.26 1.88 -6.09
CA CYS A 247 2.37 2.79 -5.78
C CYS A 247 2.10 4.14 -6.44
N ASN A 248 2.69 5.22 -5.95
CA ASN A 248 2.67 6.50 -6.67
C ASN A 248 3.32 6.34 -8.06
N PRO A 249 2.91 7.12 -9.06
CA PRO A 249 3.47 7.03 -10.41
C PRO A 249 5.00 7.18 -10.40
N PRO A 250 5.72 6.51 -11.32
CA PRO A 250 7.17 6.64 -11.43
C PRO A 250 7.62 8.10 -11.50
N GLY A 251 8.57 8.48 -10.64
CA GLY A 251 9.11 9.83 -10.60
C GLY A 251 8.19 10.92 -10.02
N ALA A 252 6.99 10.56 -9.54
CA ALA A 252 6.06 11.54 -8.94
C ALA A 252 6.54 12.08 -7.59
N VAL A 253 7.43 11.38 -6.91
CA VAL A 253 8.07 11.80 -5.65
C VAL A 253 9.53 11.40 -5.68
N THR A 254 10.40 12.32 -5.27
CA THR A 254 11.83 12.04 -5.08
C THR A 254 12.20 11.99 -3.60
N ILE A 255 13.36 11.40 -3.27
CA ILE A 255 13.87 11.40 -1.90
C ILE A 255 14.13 12.83 -1.41
N GLY A 256 14.60 13.73 -2.28
CA GLY A 256 14.80 15.14 -1.96
C GLY A 256 13.48 15.82 -1.56
N GLU A 257 12.42 15.63 -2.35
CA GLU A 257 11.09 16.17 -2.05
C GLU A 257 10.53 15.63 -0.74
N LEU A 258 10.71 14.33 -0.44
CA LEU A 258 10.30 13.72 0.82
C LEU A 258 11.02 14.37 2.02
N LEU A 259 12.34 14.56 1.92
CA LEU A 259 13.14 15.16 2.98
C LEU A 259 12.83 16.66 3.16
N ASP A 260 12.72 17.41 2.06
CA ASP A 260 12.40 18.85 2.09
C ASP A 260 10.98 19.11 2.62
N ALA A 261 9.99 18.31 2.20
CA ALA A 261 8.63 18.39 2.74
C ALA A 261 8.61 18.07 4.24
N SER A 262 9.35 17.03 4.67
CA SER A 262 9.47 16.68 6.09
C SER A 262 10.11 17.81 6.90
N LYS A 263 11.15 18.46 6.37
CA LYS A 263 11.81 19.62 7.00
C LYS A 263 10.88 20.82 7.13
N ARG A 264 10.14 21.15 6.07
CA ARG A 264 9.17 22.23 6.04
C ARG A 264 8.03 22.00 7.04
N ILE A 265 7.48 20.80 7.08
CA ILE A 265 6.35 20.44 7.95
C ILE A 265 6.77 20.43 9.43
N SER A 266 7.92 19.85 9.75
CA SER A 266 8.43 19.80 11.13
C SER A 266 9.10 21.09 11.58
N LYS A 267 9.30 22.07 10.67
CA LYS A 267 10.04 23.32 10.92
C LYS A 267 11.44 23.07 11.46
N SER A 268 12.07 21.99 11.02
CA SER A 268 13.36 21.57 11.53
C SER A 268 14.51 22.32 10.84
N ASN A 269 15.68 22.35 11.51
CA ASN A 269 16.93 22.85 10.96
C ASN A 269 17.79 21.76 10.33
N ALA A 270 17.21 20.63 9.95
CA ALA A 270 17.94 19.52 9.34
C ALA A 270 18.73 19.96 8.11
N SER A 271 19.95 19.43 7.96
CA SER A 271 20.80 19.57 6.76
C SER A 271 21.16 18.18 6.26
N PHE A 272 21.07 18.00 4.94
CA PHE A 272 21.22 16.68 4.30
C PHE A 272 22.62 16.51 3.75
N ILE A 273 23.33 15.47 4.22
CA ILE A 273 24.64 15.07 3.71
C ILE A 273 24.40 13.85 2.81
N TRP A 274 24.50 14.08 1.52
CA TRP A 274 24.20 13.07 0.51
C TRP A 274 25.32 12.04 0.39
N ALA A 275 24.94 10.77 0.53
CA ALA A 275 25.84 9.62 0.40
C ALA A 275 25.59 8.93 -0.92
N THR A 276 26.64 8.77 -1.74
CA THR A 276 26.54 8.08 -3.03
C THR A 276 26.12 6.62 -2.86
N GLN A 277 25.52 6.03 -3.90
CA GLN A 277 25.18 4.60 -3.90
C GLN A 277 26.39 3.74 -3.53
N SER A 278 27.58 4.02 -4.10
CA SER A 278 28.80 3.29 -3.79
C SER A 278 29.18 3.35 -2.30
N PHE A 279 29.02 4.50 -1.65
CA PHE A 279 29.24 4.62 -0.20
C PHE A 279 28.26 3.77 0.60
N LEU A 280 26.97 3.77 0.22
CA LEU A 280 25.94 2.98 0.87
C LEU A 280 26.21 1.47 0.75
N GLU A 281 26.66 1.01 -0.44
CA GLU A 281 27.05 -0.37 -0.72
C GLU A 281 28.26 -0.80 0.11
N GLN A 282 29.33 -0.01 0.10
CA GLN A 282 30.54 -0.26 0.90
C GLN A 282 30.26 -0.40 2.39
N ASN A 283 29.30 0.36 2.90
CA ASN A 283 28.88 0.30 4.29
C ASN A 283 27.75 -0.71 4.55
N LYS A 284 27.33 -1.52 3.54
CA LYS A 284 26.28 -2.56 3.62
C LYS A 284 24.90 -2.05 4.06
N LEU A 285 24.59 -0.79 3.78
CA LEU A 285 23.35 -0.15 4.23
C LEU A 285 22.14 -0.60 3.42
N LEU A 286 22.33 -1.08 2.19
CA LEU A 286 21.25 -1.54 1.32
C LEU A 286 20.69 -2.89 1.77
N GLU A 287 21.55 -3.77 2.23
CA GLU A 287 21.17 -5.13 2.68
C GLU A 287 20.57 -5.14 4.08
N SER A 288 21.00 -4.20 4.94
CA SER A 288 20.58 -4.13 6.34
C SER A 288 19.16 -3.57 6.55
N GLY A 289 18.58 -2.91 5.52
CA GLY A 289 17.31 -2.19 5.65
C GLY A 289 17.42 -0.87 6.43
N GLU A 290 18.65 -0.38 6.66
CA GLU A 290 18.92 0.89 7.36
C GLU A 290 18.57 2.12 6.50
N ILE A 291 18.41 1.94 5.17
CA ILE A 291 17.98 2.98 4.23
C ILE A 291 16.62 2.56 3.63
N PRO A 292 15.51 2.72 4.37
CA PRO A 292 14.22 2.28 3.87
C PRO A 292 13.65 3.24 2.81
N ILE A 293 12.72 2.75 1.96
CA ILE A 293 12.00 3.49 0.90
C ILE A 293 12.86 3.85 -0.31
N TRP A 294 14.11 4.23 -0.13
CA TRP A 294 15.04 4.47 -1.22
C TRP A 294 15.58 3.13 -1.78
N ALA A 295 15.82 3.08 -3.06
CA ALA A 295 16.48 1.96 -3.73
C ALA A 295 17.57 2.48 -4.68
N PRO A 296 18.61 1.65 -4.98
CA PRO A 296 19.63 1.99 -5.96
C PRO A 296 19.04 2.37 -7.31
N THR A 297 19.61 3.37 -7.97
CA THR A 297 19.23 3.78 -9.34
C THR A 297 20.02 3.03 -10.43
N SER A 298 20.90 2.13 -10.03
CA SER A 298 21.67 1.25 -10.92
C SER A 298 21.80 -0.15 -10.29
N GLY A 299 22.03 -1.17 -11.13
CA GLY A 299 22.17 -2.55 -10.67
C GLY A 299 20.85 -3.29 -10.49
N LYS A 300 20.85 -4.28 -9.59
CA LYS A 300 19.79 -5.28 -9.47
C LYS A 300 18.38 -4.71 -9.19
N ASP A 301 18.26 -3.64 -8.44
CA ASP A 301 16.95 -3.11 -8.01
C ASP A 301 16.67 -1.72 -8.60
N ALA A 302 17.33 -1.39 -9.74
CA ALA A 302 17.25 -0.06 -10.34
C ALA A 302 15.83 0.38 -10.74
N GLY A 303 14.92 -0.54 -11.01
CA GLY A 303 13.52 -0.28 -11.32
C GLY A 303 12.57 -0.36 -10.12
N ALA A 304 13.07 -0.66 -8.92
CA ALA A 304 12.23 -0.91 -7.74
C ALA A 304 11.35 0.28 -7.34
N THR A 305 11.77 1.49 -7.70
CA THR A 305 11.03 2.74 -7.47
C THR A 305 10.41 3.32 -8.74
N LEU A 306 10.33 2.50 -9.81
CA LEU A 306 9.82 2.88 -11.13
C LEU A 306 8.74 1.92 -11.64
N VAL A 307 8.05 1.21 -10.77
CA VAL A 307 6.97 0.28 -11.10
C VAL A 307 5.75 1.07 -11.59
N SER A 308 5.12 0.62 -12.68
CA SER A 308 3.94 1.27 -13.26
C SER A 308 2.69 1.01 -12.41
N SER A 309 1.97 2.06 -12.05
CA SER A 309 0.63 1.99 -11.45
C SER A 309 -0.49 2.42 -12.41
N ALA A 310 -0.19 2.54 -13.70
CA ALA A 310 -1.11 3.09 -14.70
C ALA A 310 -2.45 2.34 -14.75
N ARG A 311 -2.44 1.00 -14.59
CA ARG A 311 -3.64 0.17 -14.58
C ARG A 311 -4.54 0.48 -13.38
N ALA A 312 -3.99 0.66 -12.20
CA ALA A 312 -4.75 1.04 -11.01
C ALA A 312 -5.30 2.46 -11.12
N VAL A 313 -4.50 3.41 -11.65
CA VAL A 313 -4.94 4.80 -11.90
C VAL A 313 -6.12 4.84 -12.88
N ALA A 314 -6.08 4.05 -13.95
CA ALA A 314 -7.19 3.92 -14.90
C ALA A 314 -8.47 3.36 -14.26
N GLN A 315 -8.34 2.56 -13.19
CA GLN A 315 -9.46 2.04 -12.39
C GLN A 315 -9.88 2.96 -11.23
N GLY A 316 -9.25 4.12 -11.10
CA GLY A 316 -9.66 5.13 -10.14
C GLY A 316 -8.80 5.25 -8.89
N LEU A 317 -7.59 4.62 -8.87
CA LEU A 317 -6.63 4.90 -7.79
C LEU A 317 -6.32 6.41 -7.78
N ARG A 318 -6.36 7.00 -6.60
CA ARG A 318 -5.99 8.40 -6.36
C ARG A 318 -4.93 8.45 -5.28
N PHE A 319 -4.17 9.52 -5.27
CA PHE A 319 -3.07 9.72 -4.33
C PHE A 319 -3.31 11.01 -3.58
N ARG A 320 -3.22 10.95 -2.24
CA ARG A 320 -3.17 12.18 -1.43
C ARG A 320 -1.80 12.84 -1.58
N ASP A 321 -1.75 14.12 -1.28
CA ASP A 321 -0.50 14.86 -1.35
C ASP A 321 0.51 14.36 -0.30
N LEU A 322 1.79 14.51 -0.63
CA LEU A 322 2.91 14.08 0.22
C LEU A 322 2.88 14.74 1.59
N ASP A 323 2.52 16.04 1.65
CA ASP A 323 2.45 16.80 2.89
C ASP A 323 1.42 16.22 3.86
N THR A 324 0.26 15.82 3.35
CA THR A 324 -0.78 15.17 4.15
C THR A 324 -0.30 13.84 4.70
N THR A 325 0.35 13.00 3.87
CA THR A 325 0.92 11.73 4.33
C THR A 325 1.96 11.95 5.42
N ILE A 326 2.88 12.91 5.26
CA ILE A 326 3.91 13.23 6.25
C ILE A 326 3.29 13.75 7.56
N LYS A 327 2.40 14.74 7.50
CA LYS A 327 1.74 15.33 8.68
C LYS A 327 1.02 14.29 9.50
N ASP A 328 0.22 13.47 8.84
CA ASP A 328 -0.59 12.46 9.53
C ASP A 328 0.26 11.32 10.09
N THR A 329 1.34 10.95 9.40
CA THR A 329 2.32 9.99 9.92
C THR A 329 3.00 10.51 11.18
N LEU A 330 3.45 11.77 11.18
CA LEU A 330 4.03 12.39 12.37
C LEU A 330 3.03 12.49 13.52
N ALA A 331 1.81 12.92 13.24
CA ALA A 331 0.75 13.02 14.25
C ALA A 331 0.40 11.64 14.85
N TRP A 332 0.30 10.60 14.02
CA TRP A 332 0.11 9.23 14.48
C TRP A 332 1.32 8.75 15.30
N HIS A 333 2.53 8.97 14.83
CA HIS A 333 3.75 8.58 15.54
C HIS A 333 3.79 9.19 16.97
N GLN A 334 3.41 10.44 17.13
CA GLN A 334 3.37 11.11 18.43
C GLN A 334 2.34 10.51 19.41
N GLN A 335 1.32 9.81 18.91
CA GLN A 335 0.32 9.13 19.75
C GLN A 335 0.77 7.73 20.20
N ARG A 336 1.88 7.22 19.67
CA ARG A 336 2.42 5.90 20.07
C ARG A 336 2.97 5.93 21.49
N PRO A 337 3.06 4.76 22.15
CA PRO A 337 3.79 4.62 23.41
C PRO A 337 5.22 5.20 23.32
N ALA A 338 5.71 5.74 24.42
CA ALA A 338 7.01 6.45 24.46
C ALA A 338 8.19 5.55 24.07
N ASP A 339 8.16 4.29 24.47
CA ASP A 339 9.17 3.27 24.14
C ASP A 339 9.19 2.96 22.63
N GLU A 340 8.04 2.86 21.99
CA GLU A 340 7.94 2.67 20.54
C GLU A 340 8.43 3.90 19.77
N ARG A 341 8.16 5.12 20.28
CA ARG A 341 8.65 6.37 19.69
C ARG A 341 10.15 6.53 19.80
N ALA A 342 10.72 6.07 20.91
CA ALA A 342 12.15 6.17 21.18
C ALA A 342 13.00 5.24 20.31
N LYS A 343 12.43 4.11 19.84
CA LYS A 343 13.16 3.09 19.07
C LYS A 343 12.36 2.69 17.84
N LEU A 344 12.64 3.35 16.72
CA LEU A 344 12.11 2.96 15.43
C LEU A 344 12.67 1.59 14.99
N LYS A 345 11.88 0.84 14.22
CA LYS A 345 12.25 -0.49 13.73
C LYS A 345 13.07 -0.44 12.43
N ALA A 346 13.06 0.69 11.75
CA ALA A 346 13.79 0.90 10.50
C ALA A 346 14.59 2.19 10.54
N GLY A 347 15.57 2.29 9.67
CA GLY A 347 16.44 3.44 9.56
C GLY A 347 17.71 3.34 10.42
N LEU A 348 18.59 4.31 10.30
CA LEU A 348 19.84 4.39 11.03
C LEU A 348 19.60 4.72 12.50
N THR A 349 20.37 4.09 13.40
CA THR A 349 20.49 4.57 14.78
C THR A 349 21.32 5.85 14.82
N ALA A 350 21.20 6.63 15.88
CA ALA A 350 21.95 7.88 16.02
C ALA A 350 23.48 7.65 16.04
N GLU A 351 23.92 6.58 16.67
CA GLU A 351 25.33 6.16 16.74
C GLU A 351 25.86 5.79 15.36
N ARG A 352 25.11 4.95 14.64
CA ARG A 352 25.49 4.49 13.30
C ARG A 352 25.52 5.66 12.31
N GLU A 353 24.55 6.53 12.35
CA GLU A 353 24.52 7.73 11.50
C GLU A 353 25.70 8.65 11.79
N THR A 354 26.05 8.87 13.05
CA THR A 354 27.21 9.69 13.45
C THR A 354 28.51 9.13 12.90
N GLU A 355 28.68 7.80 12.96
CA GLU A 355 29.85 7.12 12.40
C GLU A 355 29.95 7.34 10.88
N LEU A 356 28.85 7.11 10.15
CA LEU A 356 28.79 7.24 8.70
C LEU A 356 29.03 8.70 8.25
N LEU A 357 28.48 9.68 8.97
CA LEU A 357 28.72 11.09 8.68
C LEU A 357 30.19 11.49 8.87
N LYS A 358 30.88 10.91 9.85
CA LYS A 358 32.33 11.10 10.02
C LYS A 358 33.10 10.54 8.82
N GLN A 359 32.78 9.32 8.38
CA GLN A 359 33.41 8.70 7.23
C GLN A 359 33.21 9.53 5.95
N LEU A 360 31.98 9.97 5.69
CA LEU A 360 31.67 10.83 4.53
C LEU A 360 32.50 12.13 4.52
N LYS A 361 32.67 12.76 5.68
CA LYS A 361 33.43 14.02 5.81
C LYS A 361 34.95 13.84 5.71
N SER A 362 35.46 12.68 6.10
CA SER A 362 36.90 12.36 5.97
C SER A 362 37.31 11.94 4.57
N GLY A 363 36.36 11.76 3.64
CA GLY A 363 36.63 11.28 2.29
C GLY A 363 37.10 9.82 2.24
N ALA A 364 36.79 9.07 3.30
CA ALA A 364 37.18 7.66 3.45
C ALA A 364 36.15 6.75 2.77
#